data_2eab601209bc01c4601239d941c2a24a
#
_entry.id   2eab601209bc01c4601239d941c2a24a
#
_cell.length_a   1.000
_cell.length_b   1.000
_cell.length_c   1.000
_cell.angle_alpha   90.00
_cell.angle_beta   90.00
_cell.angle_gamma   90.00
#
_symmetry.space_group_name_H-M   'P 1'
#
loop_
_entity.id
_entity.type
_entity.pdbx_description
1 polymer ?
#
loop_
_entity_poly.entity_id
_entity_poly.type
_entity_poly.pdbx_seq_one_letter_code
_entity_poly.pdbx_strand_id
1 'polypeptide(L)'
;MSENELKDGATQTLPPVERHPFTPFLPEGCRLLMLGSFPPGEKRWTMHFYYPNFTNDMWRIFGICFFQDKMRFVSQEHKTFFLDDIKSFLTRQRIGMYDTATAVRRLKNTASDKDLMVVEPTDLKAMVSGLPLLTDIVTTGQKATDTLAECFSIKESPKVGEHTTFCFEGRHLRLWRMPSSSRAYPMAVEKKAEFYQKMFDSIFIP
;
A
#
# COMPACT_ATOMS: atom_id res chain seq x y z
N MET A 1 2.95 39.85 -46.54
CA MET A 1 3.99 38.89 -46.13
C MET A 1 3.89 38.82 -44.63
N SER A 2 3.20 37.84 -44.15
CA SER A 2 2.96 37.61 -42.71
C SER A 2 3.87 36.44 -42.27
N GLU A 3 4.83 36.77 -41.42
CA GLU A 3 5.68 35.78 -40.75
C GLU A 3 4.86 35.03 -39.73
N ASN A 4 4.82 33.74 -39.93
CA ASN A 4 4.08 32.81 -39.09
C ASN A 4 4.99 32.44 -37.92
N GLU A 5 4.67 32.93 -36.72
CA GLU A 5 5.37 32.58 -35.48
C GLU A 5 5.22 31.06 -35.21
N LEU A 6 6.33 30.38 -35.32
CA LEU A 6 6.52 29.01 -34.83
C LEU A 6 6.45 29.07 -33.29
N LYS A 7 5.31 28.62 -32.74
CA LYS A 7 5.17 28.43 -31.29
C LYS A 7 6.13 27.35 -30.84
N ASP A 8 7.09 27.74 -30.03
CA ASP A 8 8.00 26.90 -29.29
C ASP A 8 7.24 25.77 -28.56
N GLY A 9 7.48 24.54 -29.02
CA GLY A 9 7.11 23.34 -28.29
C GLY A 9 7.97 23.21 -27.04
N ALA A 10 7.52 23.74 -25.93
CA ALA A 10 8.17 23.51 -24.64
C ALA A 10 8.24 22.02 -24.38
N THR A 11 9.41 21.43 -24.51
CA THR A 11 9.69 20.04 -24.11
C THR A 11 9.47 19.95 -22.61
N GLN A 12 8.29 19.48 -22.18
CA GLN A 12 8.03 19.24 -20.75
C GLN A 12 9.02 18.19 -20.26
N THR A 13 10.03 18.62 -19.55
CA THR A 13 10.96 17.71 -18.88
C THR A 13 10.19 16.92 -17.82
N LEU A 14 10.21 15.58 -17.91
CA LEU A 14 9.57 14.71 -16.93
C LEU A 14 10.20 14.94 -15.55
N PRO A 15 9.41 14.88 -14.47
CA PRO A 15 9.93 14.94 -13.12
C PRO A 15 11.01 13.88 -12.85
N PRO A 16 11.92 14.12 -11.88
CA PRO A 16 12.95 13.16 -11.54
C PRO A 16 12.34 11.81 -11.09
N VAL A 17 13.13 10.75 -11.25
CA VAL A 17 12.75 9.42 -10.72
C VAL A 17 12.96 9.41 -9.22
N GLU A 18 11.92 9.05 -8.49
CA GLU A 18 11.98 8.76 -7.05
C GLU A 18 12.13 7.25 -6.86
N ARG A 19 13.16 6.82 -6.11
CA ARG A 19 13.34 5.42 -5.73
C ARG A 19 12.68 5.13 -4.39
N HIS A 20 12.21 3.88 -4.23
CA HIS A 20 11.55 3.47 -2.98
C HIS A 20 12.50 3.58 -1.80
N PRO A 21 12.13 4.32 -0.74
CA PRO A 21 13.04 4.64 0.37
C PRO A 21 13.16 3.52 1.41
N PHE A 22 12.24 2.56 1.39
CA PHE A 22 12.19 1.46 2.36
C PHE A 22 12.52 0.12 1.70
N THR A 23 13.19 -0.74 2.45
CA THR A 23 13.31 -2.16 2.12
C THR A 23 12.03 -2.90 2.51
N PRO A 24 11.66 -3.99 1.82
CA PRO A 24 10.51 -4.80 2.22
C PRO A 24 10.60 -5.23 3.70
N PHE A 25 9.52 -5.03 4.44
CA PHE A 25 9.38 -5.56 5.80
C PHE A 25 8.67 -6.91 5.71
N LEU A 26 9.44 -7.99 5.80
CA LEU A 26 8.96 -9.36 5.60
C LEU A 26 9.35 -10.19 6.82
N PRO A 27 8.51 -10.26 7.87
CA PRO A 27 8.81 -11.06 9.05
C PRO A 27 8.87 -12.55 8.71
N GLU A 28 9.63 -13.30 9.49
CA GLU A 28 9.73 -14.74 9.36
C GLU A 28 8.33 -15.40 9.43
N GLY A 29 8.08 -16.32 8.50
CA GLY A 29 6.78 -16.96 8.39
C GLY A 29 5.65 -16.04 7.94
N CYS A 30 5.96 -14.98 7.19
CA CYS A 30 4.98 -14.03 6.64
C CYS A 30 3.82 -14.77 5.97
N ARG A 31 2.59 -14.53 6.45
CA ARG A 31 1.36 -15.15 5.96
C ARG A 31 0.40 -14.17 5.28
N LEU A 32 0.55 -12.89 5.56
CA LEU A 32 -0.20 -11.79 4.98
C LEU A 32 0.77 -10.74 4.47
N LEU A 33 0.71 -10.38 3.20
CA LEU A 33 1.49 -9.30 2.60
C LEU A 33 0.58 -8.13 2.24
N MET A 34 0.85 -6.97 2.83
CA MET A 34 0.12 -5.73 2.51
C MET A 34 0.93 -4.87 1.55
N LEU A 35 0.28 -4.46 0.47
CA LEU A 35 0.89 -3.69 -0.61
C LEU A 35 0.15 -2.37 -0.83
N GLY A 36 0.89 -1.27 -0.76
CA GLY A 36 0.49 0.02 -1.31
C GLY A 36 0.98 0.20 -2.75
N SER A 37 0.86 1.40 -3.27
CA SER A 37 1.41 1.76 -4.58
C SER A 37 2.84 2.28 -4.47
N PHE A 38 3.06 3.32 -3.66
CA PHE A 38 4.34 3.97 -3.38
C PHE A 38 4.17 4.97 -2.21
N PRO A 39 5.19 5.21 -1.37
CA PRO A 39 5.09 6.15 -0.27
C PRO A 39 4.80 7.58 -0.74
N PRO A 40 4.12 8.41 0.06
CA PRO A 40 4.01 9.85 -0.21
C PRO A 40 5.39 10.52 -0.11
N GLY A 41 5.54 11.73 -0.67
CA GLY A 41 6.79 12.50 -0.55
C GLY A 41 7.21 12.73 0.90
N GLU A 42 8.52 12.71 1.18
CA GLU A 42 9.11 12.74 2.54
C GLU A 42 8.64 13.90 3.42
N LYS A 43 8.31 15.06 2.83
CA LYS A 43 7.75 16.21 3.56
C LYS A 43 6.46 15.90 4.32
N ARG A 44 5.82 14.76 4.04
CA ARG A 44 4.59 14.31 4.67
C ARG A 44 4.83 13.24 5.74
N TRP A 45 6.09 12.83 5.97
CA TRP A 45 6.41 11.76 6.90
C TRP A 45 6.56 12.26 8.32
N THR A 46 6.03 11.49 9.23
CA THR A 46 6.22 11.66 10.67
C THR A 46 6.93 10.47 11.32
N MET A 47 7.17 9.42 10.53
CA MET A 47 8.02 8.28 10.90
C MET A 47 8.68 7.69 9.64
N HIS A 48 9.75 6.93 9.79
CA HIS A 48 10.48 6.30 8.69
C HIS A 48 10.06 4.84 8.51
N PHE A 49 8.82 4.64 8.08
CA PHE A 49 8.21 3.32 7.84
C PHE A 49 6.96 3.47 6.95
N TYR A 50 6.29 2.37 6.60
CA TYR A 50 5.09 2.36 5.75
C TYR A 50 3.95 3.20 6.35
N TYR A 51 3.15 3.79 5.47
CA TYR A 51 2.07 4.73 5.86
C TYR A 51 2.55 5.86 6.79
N PRO A 52 3.62 6.58 6.41
CA PRO A 52 4.36 7.50 7.28
C PRO A 52 3.61 8.77 7.64
N ASN A 53 2.58 9.13 6.88
CA ASN A 53 1.85 10.38 7.08
C ASN A 53 0.91 10.27 8.29
N PHE A 54 1.06 11.16 9.27
CA PHE A 54 0.23 11.18 10.48
C PHE A 54 -1.28 11.22 10.21
N THR A 55 -1.69 11.83 9.08
CA THR A 55 -3.11 11.87 8.69
C THR A 55 -3.59 10.59 8.01
N ASN A 56 -2.72 9.63 7.70
CA ASN A 56 -3.12 8.34 7.15
C ASN A 56 -3.80 7.49 8.23
N ASP A 57 -4.84 6.76 7.86
CA ASP A 57 -5.67 6.01 8.80
C ASP A 57 -5.15 4.59 9.10
N MET A 58 -4.11 4.10 8.39
CA MET A 58 -3.70 2.68 8.48
C MET A 58 -3.45 2.22 9.92
N TRP A 59 -2.62 2.93 10.66
CA TRP A 59 -2.29 2.53 12.04
C TRP A 59 -3.44 2.71 13.02
N ARG A 60 -4.39 3.60 12.70
CA ARG A 60 -5.66 3.71 13.44
C ARG A 60 -6.59 2.53 13.15
N ILE A 61 -6.66 2.09 11.88
CA ILE A 61 -7.41 0.89 11.47
C ILE A 61 -6.86 -0.33 12.20
N PHE A 62 -5.54 -0.52 12.23
CA PHE A 62 -4.93 -1.62 12.98
C PHE A 62 -5.21 -1.54 14.48
N GLY A 63 -5.16 -0.34 15.07
CA GLY A 63 -5.54 -0.13 16.46
C GLY A 63 -6.97 -0.54 16.77
N ILE A 64 -7.93 -0.15 15.92
CA ILE A 64 -9.33 -0.53 16.05
C ILE A 64 -9.49 -2.04 15.91
N CYS A 65 -8.96 -2.64 14.84
CA CYS A 65 -9.19 -4.05 14.51
C CYS A 65 -8.59 -5.03 15.52
N PHE A 66 -7.40 -4.76 16.04
CA PHE A 66 -6.70 -5.72 16.89
C PHE A 66 -6.76 -5.39 18.38
N PHE A 67 -7.07 -4.16 18.74
CA PHE A 67 -7.00 -3.70 20.14
C PHE A 67 -8.26 -2.97 20.61
N GLN A 68 -9.24 -2.73 19.70
CA GLN A 68 -10.41 -1.90 19.99
C GLN A 68 -10.02 -0.49 20.48
N ASP A 69 -8.82 -0.05 20.11
CA ASP A 69 -8.24 1.23 20.50
C ASP A 69 -7.63 1.92 19.27
N LYS A 70 -8.34 2.93 18.75
CA LYS A 70 -7.91 3.76 17.62
C LYS A 70 -6.56 4.44 17.84
N MET A 71 -6.18 4.66 19.10
CA MET A 71 -4.96 5.38 19.47
C MET A 71 -3.80 4.45 19.82
N ARG A 72 -3.98 3.14 19.79
CA ARG A 72 -2.99 2.14 20.21
C ARG A 72 -1.58 2.37 19.64
N PHE A 73 -1.48 2.83 18.40
CA PHE A 73 -0.22 3.09 17.72
C PHE A 73 0.07 4.57 17.50
N VAL A 74 -0.74 5.48 18.04
CA VAL A 74 -0.70 6.92 17.75
C VAL A 74 -0.15 7.72 18.91
N SER A 75 0.96 8.44 18.69
CA SER A 75 1.45 9.49 19.59
C SER A 75 0.83 10.82 19.18
N GLN A 76 -0.20 11.24 19.90
CA GLN A 76 -0.90 12.50 19.64
C GLN A 76 -0.05 13.72 19.99
N GLU A 77 0.74 13.62 21.06
CA GLU A 77 1.65 14.65 21.52
C GLU A 77 2.71 14.98 20.47
N HIS A 78 3.37 13.96 19.92
CA HIS A 78 4.44 14.12 18.94
C HIS A 78 3.95 14.08 17.47
N LYS A 79 2.64 13.94 17.26
CA LYS A 79 2.02 13.81 15.93
C LYS A 79 2.72 12.76 15.05
N THR A 80 3.01 11.61 15.63
CA THR A 80 3.68 10.47 14.99
C THR A 80 3.03 9.15 15.43
N PHE A 81 3.69 8.05 15.16
CA PHE A 81 3.26 6.70 15.54
C PHE A 81 4.32 6.00 16.37
N PHE A 82 3.91 5.04 17.22
CA PHE A 82 4.82 4.20 18.00
C PHE A 82 5.43 3.11 17.11
N LEU A 83 6.52 3.45 16.41
CA LEU A 83 7.12 2.62 15.37
C LEU A 83 7.56 1.23 15.86
N ASP A 84 8.17 1.16 17.04
CA ASP A 84 8.66 -0.10 17.61
C ASP A 84 7.50 -1.03 17.99
N ASP A 85 6.41 -0.47 18.51
CA ASP A 85 5.17 -1.21 18.78
C ASP A 85 4.56 -1.76 17.49
N ILE A 86 4.53 -0.95 16.44
CA ILE A 86 4.03 -1.35 15.11
C ILE A 86 4.86 -2.50 14.58
N LYS A 87 6.19 -2.37 14.52
CA LYS A 87 7.08 -3.44 14.01
C LYS A 87 6.95 -4.72 14.84
N SER A 88 6.94 -4.60 16.16
CA SER A 88 6.76 -5.74 17.06
C SER A 88 5.43 -6.45 16.86
N PHE A 89 4.36 -5.68 16.65
CA PHE A 89 3.03 -6.21 16.34
C PHE A 89 3.01 -6.94 15.00
N LEU A 90 3.49 -6.29 13.92
CA LEU A 90 3.53 -6.89 12.58
C LEU A 90 4.35 -8.18 12.54
N THR A 91 5.48 -8.23 13.26
CA THR A 91 6.31 -9.42 13.39
C THR A 91 5.55 -10.56 14.05
N ARG A 92 4.88 -10.30 15.19
CA ARG A 92 4.07 -11.31 15.89
C ARG A 92 2.92 -11.84 15.05
N GLN A 93 2.27 -10.97 14.28
CA GLN A 93 1.15 -11.33 13.40
C GLN A 93 1.60 -11.90 12.06
N ARG A 94 2.91 -11.90 11.77
CA ARG A 94 3.48 -12.35 10.49
C ARG A 94 2.91 -11.59 9.30
N ILE A 95 2.78 -10.26 9.45
CA ILE A 95 2.27 -9.34 8.43
C ILE A 95 3.45 -8.63 7.77
N GLY A 96 3.63 -8.86 6.48
CA GLY A 96 4.59 -8.16 5.64
C GLY A 96 4.05 -6.85 5.09
N MET A 97 4.94 -5.89 4.81
CA MET A 97 4.63 -4.58 4.24
C MET A 97 5.58 -4.27 3.09
N TYR A 98 5.04 -3.85 1.96
CA TYR A 98 5.78 -3.26 0.86
C TYR A 98 4.84 -2.44 -0.05
N ASP A 99 5.38 -2.03 -1.22
CA ASP A 99 4.62 -1.33 -2.26
C ASP A 99 4.83 -2.00 -3.63
N THR A 100 3.92 -1.74 -4.57
CA THR A 100 3.94 -2.37 -5.90
C THR A 100 4.91 -1.73 -6.88
N ALA A 101 5.61 -0.65 -6.49
CA ALA A 101 6.62 0.00 -7.31
C ALA A 101 7.90 0.27 -6.52
N THR A 102 9.07 0.06 -7.17
CA THR A 102 10.40 0.37 -6.63
C THR A 102 10.92 1.71 -7.13
N ALA A 103 10.40 2.22 -8.25
CA ALA A 103 10.69 3.57 -8.72
C ALA A 103 9.49 4.18 -9.46
N VAL A 104 9.26 5.47 -9.22
CA VAL A 104 8.17 6.24 -9.83
C VAL A 104 8.64 7.63 -10.27
N ARG A 105 7.84 8.28 -11.13
CA ARG A 105 7.86 9.74 -11.31
C ARG A 105 6.57 10.31 -10.76
N ARG A 106 6.68 11.30 -9.91
CA ARG A 106 5.52 12.02 -9.35
C ARG A 106 5.17 13.19 -10.25
N LEU A 107 4.14 13.04 -11.06
CA LEU A 107 3.73 14.03 -12.07
C LEU A 107 3.20 15.33 -11.46
N LYS A 108 2.67 15.24 -10.23
CA LYS A 108 2.21 16.39 -9.44
C LYS A 108 2.64 16.21 -7.99
N ASN A 109 2.87 17.31 -7.29
CA ASN A 109 3.22 17.27 -5.86
C ASN A 109 2.00 16.97 -4.96
N THR A 110 1.33 15.85 -5.24
CA THR A 110 0.16 15.36 -4.50
C THR A 110 0.49 14.02 -3.84
N ALA A 111 -0.38 13.56 -2.93
CA ALA A 111 -0.31 12.21 -2.38
C ALA A 111 -1.24 11.23 -3.16
N SER A 112 -1.74 11.65 -4.32
CA SER A 112 -2.65 10.84 -5.14
C SER A 112 -1.89 9.86 -6.02
N ASP A 113 -2.28 8.60 -5.97
CA ASP A 113 -1.73 7.54 -6.82
C ASP A 113 -1.97 7.78 -8.32
N LYS A 114 -2.96 8.61 -8.66
CA LYS A 114 -3.25 8.99 -10.06
C LYS A 114 -2.10 9.79 -10.69
N ASP A 115 -1.33 10.48 -9.88
CA ASP A 115 -0.22 11.31 -10.32
C ASP A 115 1.13 10.57 -10.25
N LEU A 116 1.11 9.26 -9.98
CA LEU A 116 2.31 8.41 -10.00
C LEU A 116 2.44 7.68 -11.34
N MET A 117 3.55 7.93 -12.04
CA MET A 117 3.99 7.13 -13.18
C MET A 117 4.98 6.09 -12.67
N VAL A 118 4.64 4.81 -12.75
CA VAL A 118 5.56 3.72 -12.40
C VAL A 118 6.66 3.64 -13.44
N VAL A 119 7.90 3.71 -12.99
CA VAL A 119 9.11 3.58 -13.82
C VAL A 119 9.66 2.16 -13.68
N GLU A 120 9.63 1.63 -12.46
CA GLU A 120 10.15 0.31 -12.13
C GLU A 120 9.18 -0.37 -11.16
N PRO A 121 8.42 -1.38 -11.61
CA PRO A 121 7.54 -2.13 -10.73
C PRO A 121 8.34 -3.03 -9.78
N THR A 122 7.77 -3.35 -8.64
CA THR A 122 8.31 -4.38 -7.74
C THR A 122 8.22 -5.75 -8.42
N ASP A 123 9.29 -6.56 -8.32
CA ASP A 123 9.22 -7.97 -8.71
C ASP A 123 8.38 -8.76 -7.68
N LEU A 124 7.05 -8.64 -7.83
CA LEU A 124 6.09 -9.27 -6.95
C LEU A 124 6.14 -10.80 -7.03
N LYS A 125 6.50 -11.36 -8.19
CA LYS A 125 6.59 -12.82 -8.35
C LYS A 125 7.76 -13.38 -7.54
N ALA A 126 8.95 -12.79 -7.66
CA ALA A 126 10.10 -13.19 -6.85
C ALA A 126 9.82 -12.99 -5.35
N MET A 127 9.17 -11.88 -4.97
CA MET A 127 8.80 -11.64 -3.56
C MET A 127 7.85 -12.72 -3.03
N VAL A 128 6.80 -13.07 -3.75
CA VAL A 128 5.82 -14.09 -3.35
C VAL A 128 6.43 -15.49 -3.34
N SER A 129 7.32 -15.82 -4.29
CA SER A 129 8.08 -17.09 -4.28
C SER A 129 8.93 -17.22 -3.01
N GLY A 130 9.53 -16.13 -2.53
CA GLY A 130 10.32 -16.08 -1.30
C GLY A 130 9.50 -16.20 0.00
N LEU A 131 8.17 -16.24 -0.06
CA LEU A 131 7.28 -16.30 1.10
C LEU A 131 6.43 -17.59 1.10
N PRO A 132 6.99 -18.74 1.50
CA PRO A 132 6.34 -20.06 1.36
C PRO A 132 5.07 -20.20 2.19
N LEU A 133 4.91 -19.46 3.29
CA LEU A 133 3.73 -19.50 4.16
C LEU A 133 2.70 -18.42 3.84
N LEU A 134 2.92 -17.62 2.80
CA LEU A 134 1.99 -16.58 2.36
C LEU A 134 0.70 -17.22 1.85
N THR A 135 -0.43 -16.77 2.37
CA THR A 135 -1.79 -17.19 1.96
C THR A 135 -2.60 -16.02 1.42
N ASP A 136 -2.30 -14.81 1.86
CA ASP A 136 -3.10 -13.62 1.58
C ASP A 136 -2.23 -12.44 1.15
N ILE A 137 -2.67 -11.76 0.11
CA ILE A 137 -2.10 -10.49 -0.32
C ILE A 137 -3.20 -9.44 -0.25
N VAL A 138 -2.91 -8.29 0.36
CA VAL A 138 -3.84 -7.19 0.53
C VAL A 138 -3.33 -5.98 -0.23
N THR A 139 -4.14 -5.42 -1.09
CA THR A 139 -3.86 -4.15 -1.77
C THR A 139 -4.71 -3.03 -1.18
N THR A 140 -4.09 -1.89 -0.93
CA THR A 140 -4.73 -0.71 -0.33
C THR A 140 -4.90 0.39 -1.36
N GLY A 141 -5.93 0.29 -2.19
CA GLY A 141 -6.23 1.23 -3.26
C GLY A 141 -6.20 0.60 -4.65
N GLN A 142 -6.75 1.33 -5.62
CA GLN A 142 -6.97 0.83 -6.98
C GLN A 142 -5.65 0.51 -7.70
N LYS A 143 -4.70 1.43 -7.69
CA LYS A 143 -3.45 1.29 -8.44
C LYS A 143 -2.64 0.05 -8.02
N ALA A 144 -2.50 -0.18 -6.72
CA ALA A 144 -1.84 -1.38 -6.21
C ALA A 144 -2.57 -2.66 -6.63
N THR A 145 -3.91 -2.64 -6.60
CA THR A 145 -4.73 -3.78 -7.07
C THR A 145 -4.52 -4.07 -8.54
N ASP A 146 -4.55 -3.05 -9.39
CA ASP A 146 -4.39 -3.20 -10.84
C ASP A 146 -2.99 -3.73 -11.19
N THR A 147 -1.95 -3.17 -10.56
CA THR A 147 -0.56 -3.62 -10.76
C THR A 147 -0.39 -5.09 -10.37
N LEU A 148 -0.98 -5.53 -9.25
CA LEU A 148 -0.89 -6.91 -8.82
C LEU A 148 -1.73 -7.83 -9.73
N ALA A 149 -2.93 -7.44 -10.09
CA ALA A 149 -3.79 -8.22 -10.97
C ALA A 149 -3.14 -8.44 -12.35
N GLU A 150 -2.49 -7.41 -12.91
CA GLU A 150 -1.71 -7.52 -14.15
C GLU A 150 -0.53 -8.48 -13.97
N CYS A 151 0.27 -8.32 -12.91
CA CYS A 151 1.44 -9.15 -12.62
C CYS A 151 1.11 -10.64 -12.56
N PHE A 152 0.00 -11.02 -11.90
CA PHE A 152 -0.43 -12.41 -11.74
C PHE A 152 -1.50 -12.85 -12.73
N SER A 153 -1.81 -12.04 -13.76
CA SER A 153 -2.82 -12.32 -14.79
C SER A 153 -4.21 -12.65 -14.21
N ILE A 154 -4.59 -11.94 -13.16
CA ILE A 154 -5.90 -12.08 -12.52
C ILE A 154 -6.94 -11.38 -13.39
N LYS A 155 -7.89 -12.15 -13.94
CA LYS A 155 -8.88 -11.64 -14.91
C LYS A 155 -9.86 -10.65 -14.30
N GLU A 156 -10.30 -10.92 -13.07
CA GLU A 156 -11.29 -10.10 -12.36
C GLU A 156 -10.72 -9.62 -11.04
N SER A 157 -10.47 -8.33 -10.95
CA SER A 157 -10.05 -7.69 -9.70
C SER A 157 -11.21 -7.69 -8.71
N PRO A 158 -10.96 -7.97 -7.41
CA PRO A 158 -12.02 -7.98 -6.40
C PRO A 158 -12.62 -6.58 -6.22
N LYS A 159 -13.88 -6.51 -5.80
CA LYS A 159 -14.50 -5.27 -5.32
C LYS A 159 -13.89 -4.85 -3.99
N VAL A 160 -14.06 -3.57 -3.64
CA VAL A 160 -13.57 -3.07 -2.34
C VAL A 160 -14.21 -3.85 -1.19
N GLY A 161 -13.39 -4.41 -0.31
CA GLY A 161 -13.80 -5.26 0.81
C GLY A 161 -13.95 -6.74 0.48
N GLU A 162 -13.69 -7.14 -0.76
CA GLU A 162 -13.78 -8.53 -1.23
C GLU A 162 -12.40 -9.08 -1.60
N HIS A 163 -12.35 -10.37 -1.87
CA HIS A 163 -11.16 -11.06 -2.38
C HIS A 163 -11.48 -11.90 -3.60
N THR A 164 -10.45 -12.21 -4.37
CA THR A 164 -10.44 -13.25 -5.38
C THR A 164 -9.31 -14.25 -5.10
N THR A 165 -9.46 -15.48 -5.51
CA THR A 165 -8.41 -16.50 -5.38
C THR A 165 -7.70 -16.69 -6.70
N PHE A 166 -6.38 -16.79 -6.67
CA PHE A 166 -5.55 -17.09 -7.83
C PHE A 166 -4.51 -18.17 -7.49
N CYS A 167 -3.98 -18.81 -8.51
CA CYS A 167 -2.95 -19.82 -8.35
C CYS A 167 -1.59 -19.28 -8.78
N PHE A 168 -0.58 -19.44 -7.94
CA PHE A 168 0.80 -19.12 -8.27
C PHE A 168 1.74 -20.18 -7.69
N GLU A 169 2.59 -20.76 -8.54
CA GLU A 169 3.50 -21.86 -8.19
C GLU A 169 2.82 -23.01 -7.44
N GLY A 170 1.61 -23.42 -7.89
CA GLY A 170 0.83 -24.49 -7.28
C GLY A 170 0.16 -24.13 -5.95
N ARG A 171 0.29 -22.91 -5.47
CA ARG A 171 -0.35 -22.40 -4.23
C ARG A 171 -1.59 -21.58 -4.57
N HIS A 172 -2.66 -21.75 -3.79
CA HIS A 172 -3.83 -20.90 -3.85
C HIS A 172 -3.64 -19.72 -2.91
N LEU A 173 -3.63 -18.52 -3.47
CA LEU A 173 -3.47 -17.25 -2.75
C LEU A 173 -4.75 -16.42 -2.89
N ARG A 174 -5.12 -15.66 -1.85
CA ARG A 174 -6.22 -14.70 -1.90
C ARG A 174 -5.69 -13.29 -2.11
N LEU A 175 -6.20 -12.60 -3.13
CA LEU A 175 -6.01 -11.16 -3.30
C LEU A 175 -7.20 -10.42 -2.71
N TRP A 176 -6.97 -9.67 -1.66
CA TRP A 176 -7.92 -8.76 -1.05
C TRP A 176 -7.74 -7.35 -1.58
N ARG A 177 -8.84 -6.67 -1.87
CA ARG A 177 -8.84 -5.24 -2.17
C ARG A 177 -9.51 -4.47 -1.06
N MET A 178 -8.73 -3.70 -0.29
CA MET A 178 -9.25 -2.91 0.82
C MET A 178 -9.44 -1.44 0.42
N PRO A 179 -10.35 -0.71 1.09
CA PRO A 179 -10.45 0.73 0.89
C PRO A 179 -9.12 1.40 1.23
N SER A 180 -8.76 2.45 0.48
CA SER A 180 -7.54 3.19 0.76
C SER A 180 -7.54 3.77 2.16
N SER A 181 -6.43 3.61 2.87
CA SER A 181 -6.21 4.22 4.18
C SER A 181 -5.92 5.73 4.11
N SER A 182 -5.75 6.27 2.91
CA SER A 182 -5.55 7.71 2.73
C SER A 182 -6.73 8.51 3.28
N ARG A 183 -6.44 9.64 3.94
CA ARG A 183 -7.46 10.59 4.38
C ARG A 183 -8.25 11.20 3.20
N ALA A 184 -7.66 11.24 2.01
CA ALA A 184 -8.33 11.72 0.80
C ALA A 184 -9.41 10.73 0.29
N TYR A 185 -9.41 9.47 0.74
CA TYR A 185 -10.48 8.53 0.43
C TYR A 185 -11.72 8.85 1.27
N PRO A 186 -12.89 9.12 0.66
CA PRO A 186 -14.07 9.70 1.33
C PRO A 186 -14.82 8.67 2.17
N MET A 187 -14.17 8.15 3.21
CA MET A 187 -14.73 7.18 4.14
C MET A 187 -14.16 7.41 5.54
N ALA A 188 -15.01 7.40 6.56
CA ALA A 188 -14.58 7.51 7.96
C ALA A 188 -13.69 6.33 8.35
N VAL A 189 -12.74 6.54 9.27
CA VAL A 189 -11.77 5.52 9.67
C VAL A 189 -12.45 4.31 10.31
N GLU A 190 -13.51 4.51 11.07
CA GLU A 190 -14.30 3.44 11.68
C GLU A 190 -14.95 2.56 10.60
N LYS A 191 -15.47 3.19 9.54
CA LYS A 191 -16.06 2.46 8.42
C LYS A 191 -15.00 1.70 7.61
N LYS A 192 -13.82 2.30 7.41
CA LYS A 192 -12.68 1.56 6.82
C LYS A 192 -12.34 0.35 7.68
N ALA A 193 -12.25 0.52 9.00
CA ALA A 193 -11.92 -0.55 9.94
C ALA A 193 -12.89 -1.73 9.87
N GLU A 194 -14.19 -1.52 9.62
CA GLU A 194 -15.14 -2.63 9.41
C GLU A 194 -14.76 -3.54 8.24
N PHE A 195 -14.26 -2.97 7.12
CA PHE A 195 -13.79 -3.76 5.98
C PHE A 195 -12.54 -4.56 6.34
N TYR A 196 -11.57 -3.89 6.99
CA TYR A 196 -10.33 -4.53 7.42
C TYR A 196 -10.58 -5.60 8.48
N GLN A 197 -11.52 -5.39 9.42
CA GLN A 197 -11.88 -6.37 10.44
C GLN A 197 -12.38 -7.67 9.81
N LYS A 198 -13.34 -7.59 8.88
CA LYS A 198 -13.86 -8.77 8.16
C LYS A 198 -12.76 -9.56 7.46
N MET A 199 -11.82 -8.86 6.84
CA MET A 199 -10.67 -9.48 6.19
C MET A 199 -9.75 -10.15 7.24
N PHE A 200 -9.38 -9.44 8.32
CA PHE A 200 -8.52 -10.00 9.37
C PHE A 200 -9.16 -11.19 10.07
N ASP A 201 -10.46 -11.15 10.34
CA ASP A 201 -11.20 -12.28 10.91
C ASP A 201 -11.10 -13.50 10.00
N SER A 202 -11.28 -13.31 8.68
CA SER A 202 -11.13 -14.40 7.69
C SER A 202 -9.71 -14.99 7.60
N ILE A 203 -8.69 -14.22 7.96
CA ILE A 203 -7.27 -14.62 7.85
C ILE A 203 -6.75 -15.21 9.17
N PHE A 204 -7.11 -14.61 10.30
CA PHE A 204 -6.51 -14.90 11.60
C PHE A 204 -7.39 -15.71 12.55
N ILE A 205 -8.71 -15.68 12.33
CA ILE A 205 -9.66 -16.48 13.12
C ILE A 205 -10.09 -17.67 12.25
N PRO A 206 -9.74 -18.92 12.59
CA PRO A 206 -10.08 -20.11 11.81
C PRO A 206 -11.56 -20.45 11.90
#